data_d08e29156086fb1663b7f3618e34c3b9
#
_entry.id   d08e29156086fb1663b7f3618e34c3b9
#
_cell.length_a   1.000
_cell.length_b   1.000
_cell.length_c   1.000
_cell.angle_alpha   90.00
_cell.angle_beta   90.00
_cell.angle_gamma   90.00
#
_symmetry.space_group_name_H-M   'P 1'
#
loop_
_entity.id
_entity.type
_entity.pdbx_description
1 polymer ?
#
loop_
_entity_poly.entity_id
_entity_poly.type
_entity_poly.pdbx_seq_one_letter_code
_entity_poly.pdbx_strand_id
1 'polypeptide(L)'
;EAGHVVTGADQNVYPPMSDQLEAAGIELYQGYDAEHIAALSPDSVIIGNALSRGNPSVEYVLDEGLHYQSGPEWLSEHVLRGRWVLAVAGTHGKTTTASMLAWILSYAGLEAGYLIGGVPSNFGQSARLGSAPYFVIEADEYDTAFFDKRSKFVHYHPQTLVINNLEFDHADIFDDLAAIQRQMHHLIRTVPAKGQVMIPNIPALNAVIDMGCWSTLEYLSGSQSPWQVSLETVDQSSFYVAKGDDGGQVQWTLCGAHNRDNALAAIAAAHHVGVSVSQAAAALCEFASVKRRMERLACIDGITVYDDFAHHPSAIKTTLAAMRARCKNGRVIA
;
A
#
# COMPACT_ATOMS: atom_id res chain seq x y z
N GLU A 1 -11.18 16.72 1.55
CA GLU A 1 -12.42 15.99 1.31
C GLU A 1 -13.33 15.94 2.55
N ALA A 2 -12.80 15.87 3.76
CA ALA A 2 -13.60 15.91 5.01
C ALA A 2 -14.07 17.32 5.42
N GLY A 3 -13.71 18.38 4.67
CA GLY A 3 -14.12 19.76 4.91
C GLY A 3 -13.20 20.56 5.83
N HIS A 4 -12.01 20.07 6.13
CA HIS A 4 -11.00 20.83 6.85
C HIS A 4 -10.34 21.89 5.95
N VAL A 5 -9.93 23.02 6.54
CA VAL A 5 -9.01 23.97 5.90
C VAL A 5 -7.60 23.47 6.14
N VAL A 6 -6.90 23.14 5.08
CA VAL A 6 -5.57 22.48 5.15
C VAL A 6 -4.55 23.35 4.45
N THR A 7 -3.40 23.52 5.08
CA THR A 7 -2.18 24.09 4.47
C THR A 7 -1.03 23.10 4.67
N GLY A 8 -0.01 23.17 3.83
CA GLY A 8 1.15 22.29 3.91
C GLY A 8 2.46 23.07 3.87
N ALA A 9 3.48 22.58 4.56
CA ALA A 9 4.85 23.09 4.50
C ALA A 9 5.84 21.95 4.32
N ASP A 10 6.71 22.05 3.33
CA ASP A 10 7.81 21.12 3.10
C ASP A 10 8.97 21.85 2.41
N GLN A 11 10.18 21.31 2.57
CA GLN A 11 11.38 21.87 1.96
C GLN A 11 11.47 21.58 0.46
N ASN A 12 10.90 20.46 0.00
CA ASN A 12 10.99 19.98 -1.38
C ASN A 12 9.63 19.49 -1.88
N VAL A 13 8.76 20.42 -2.24
CA VAL A 13 7.45 20.09 -2.84
C VAL A 13 7.61 19.96 -4.35
N TYR A 14 7.34 18.77 -4.90
CA TYR A 14 7.50 18.49 -6.33
C TYR A 14 6.45 17.48 -6.87
N PRO A 15 6.21 17.50 -8.20
CA PRO A 15 5.27 16.55 -8.82
C PRO A 15 5.64 15.07 -8.63
N PRO A 16 4.66 14.16 -8.58
CA PRO A 16 3.23 14.39 -8.82
C PRO A 16 2.43 14.81 -7.57
N MET A 17 3.06 14.85 -6.38
CA MET A 17 2.35 15.13 -5.13
C MET A 17 1.94 16.60 -5.05
N SER A 18 2.83 17.54 -5.42
CA SER A 18 2.48 18.97 -5.47
C SER A 18 1.23 19.24 -6.29
N ASP A 19 1.15 18.64 -7.48
CA ASP A 19 0.02 18.85 -8.40
C ASP A 19 -1.31 18.36 -7.80
N GLN A 20 -1.28 17.22 -7.07
CA GLN A 20 -2.46 16.68 -6.39
C GLN A 20 -2.91 17.55 -5.22
N LEU A 21 -1.97 18.06 -4.43
CA LEU A 21 -2.25 18.95 -3.30
C LEU A 21 -2.81 20.29 -3.78
N GLU A 22 -2.21 20.89 -4.80
CA GLU A 22 -2.69 22.12 -5.44
C GLU A 22 -4.08 21.95 -6.06
N ALA A 23 -4.29 20.83 -6.77
CA ALA A 23 -5.62 20.51 -7.33
C ALA A 23 -6.69 20.30 -6.25
N ALA A 24 -6.29 19.88 -5.04
CA ALA A 24 -7.16 19.79 -3.88
C ALA A 24 -7.39 21.15 -3.18
N GLY A 25 -6.78 22.23 -3.67
CA GLY A 25 -6.89 23.57 -3.10
C GLY A 25 -6.07 23.79 -1.82
N ILE A 26 -5.04 22.96 -1.60
CA ILE A 26 -4.17 23.04 -0.43
C ILE A 26 -3.04 24.03 -0.74
N GLU A 27 -2.93 25.08 0.08
CA GLU A 27 -1.84 26.05 0.00
C GLU A 27 -0.54 25.44 0.52
N LEU A 28 0.52 25.51 -0.29
CA LEU A 28 1.82 24.92 -0.01
C LEU A 28 2.88 25.97 0.23
N TYR A 29 3.56 25.89 1.38
CA TYR A 29 4.68 26.76 1.75
C TYR A 29 6.00 26.01 1.56
N GLN A 30 6.98 26.67 0.95
CA GLN A 30 8.34 26.16 0.83
C GLN A 30 9.13 26.44 2.11
N GLY A 31 9.72 25.39 2.68
CA GLY A 31 10.51 25.47 3.89
C GLY A 31 9.72 25.26 5.18
N TYR A 32 10.41 25.39 6.29
CA TYR A 32 9.90 25.15 7.64
C TYR A 32 10.05 26.42 8.48
N ASP A 33 9.19 27.40 8.24
CA ASP A 33 9.20 28.68 8.92
C ASP A 33 8.18 28.71 10.07
N ALA A 34 8.64 29.03 11.28
CA ALA A 34 7.80 29.19 12.45
C ALA A 34 6.76 30.31 12.28
N GLU A 35 7.10 31.40 11.56
CA GLU A 35 6.20 32.52 11.32
C GLU A 35 4.97 32.12 10.50
N HIS A 36 5.08 31.15 9.60
CA HIS A 36 3.94 30.61 8.86
C HIS A 36 2.92 29.94 9.80
N ILE A 37 3.40 29.12 10.74
CA ILE A 37 2.52 28.45 11.71
C ILE A 37 1.86 29.49 12.62
N ALA A 38 2.64 30.48 13.09
CA ALA A 38 2.13 31.56 13.92
C ALA A 38 1.01 32.36 13.22
N ALA A 39 1.22 32.72 11.95
CA ALA A 39 0.24 33.48 11.16
C ALA A 39 -1.06 32.68 10.90
N LEU A 40 -0.95 31.36 10.70
CA LEU A 40 -2.10 30.47 10.42
C LEU A 40 -2.91 30.15 11.68
N SER A 41 -2.30 30.16 12.86
CA SER A 41 -2.93 29.77 14.13
C SER A 41 -3.76 28.47 14.02
N PRO A 42 -3.16 27.34 13.61
CA PRO A 42 -3.89 26.12 13.31
C PRO A 42 -4.49 25.47 14.58
N ASP A 43 -5.64 24.82 14.45
CA ASP A 43 -6.25 24.01 15.52
C ASP A 43 -5.42 22.75 15.82
N SER A 44 -4.70 22.22 14.83
CA SER A 44 -3.82 21.06 14.98
C SER A 44 -2.72 21.08 13.93
N VAL A 45 -1.53 20.63 14.30
CA VAL A 45 -0.36 20.50 13.41
C VAL A 45 -0.06 19.02 13.19
N ILE A 46 -0.01 18.60 11.92
CA ILE A 46 0.37 17.24 11.55
C ILE A 46 1.85 17.22 11.21
N ILE A 47 2.64 16.48 11.99
CA ILE A 47 4.09 16.41 11.83
C ILE A 47 4.47 15.11 11.06
N GLY A 48 5.11 15.30 9.91
CA GLY A 48 5.60 14.20 9.08
C GLY A 48 6.80 13.46 9.72
N ASN A 49 6.96 12.18 9.39
CA ASN A 49 8.01 11.33 9.97
C ASN A 49 9.45 11.72 9.60
N ALA A 50 9.63 12.49 8.53
CA ALA A 50 10.95 12.99 8.11
C ALA A 50 11.46 14.15 8.99
N LEU A 51 10.58 14.78 9.77
CA LEU A 51 10.95 15.90 10.63
C LEU A 51 11.51 15.42 11.97
N SER A 52 12.42 16.21 12.53
CA SER A 52 13.09 15.91 13.80
C SER A 52 13.27 17.18 14.64
N ARG A 53 13.75 17.01 15.90
CA ARG A 53 14.16 18.12 16.74
C ARG A 53 15.24 18.97 16.05
N GLY A 54 15.19 20.26 16.27
CA GLY A 54 16.01 21.26 15.59
C GLY A 54 15.38 21.84 14.32
N ASN A 55 14.25 21.29 13.84
CA ASN A 55 13.49 21.90 12.75
C ASN A 55 12.71 23.12 13.29
N PRO A 56 12.81 24.33 12.69
CA PRO A 56 12.20 25.54 13.24
C PRO A 56 10.70 25.45 13.47
N SER A 57 9.96 24.83 12.56
CA SER A 57 8.52 24.61 12.71
C SER A 57 8.20 23.64 13.86
N VAL A 58 9.00 22.58 14.01
CA VAL A 58 8.83 21.61 15.12
C VAL A 58 9.10 22.27 16.45
N GLU A 59 10.21 23.03 16.59
CA GLU A 59 10.54 23.71 17.84
C GLU A 59 9.45 24.73 18.21
N TYR A 60 8.96 25.52 17.25
CA TYR A 60 7.86 26.45 17.49
C TYR A 60 6.59 25.77 18.02
N VAL A 61 6.20 24.65 17.41
CA VAL A 61 5.02 23.86 17.84
C VAL A 61 5.18 23.39 19.30
N LEU A 62 6.38 22.97 19.67
CA LEU A 62 6.67 22.49 21.02
C LEU A 62 6.73 23.64 22.03
N ASP A 63 7.40 24.73 21.68
CA ASP A 63 7.58 25.90 22.57
C ASP A 63 6.26 26.61 22.87
N GLU A 64 5.38 26.73 21.87
CA GLU A 64 4.05 27.33 22.04
C GLU A 64 3.01 26.35 22.58
N GLY A 65 3.36 25.06 22.77
CA GLY A 65 2.44 24.04 23.29
C GLY A 65 1.24 23.81 22.37
N LEU A 66 1.40 23.95 21.06
CA LEU A 66 0.34 23.73 20.09
C LEU A 66 -0.07 22.25 20.06
N HIS A 67 -1.32 22.00 19.76
CA HIS A 67 -1.80 20.62 19.55
C HIS A 67 -1.17 20.03 18.29
N TYR A 68 -0.47 18.91 18.43
CA TYR A 68 0.15 18.23 17.29
C TYR A 68 -0.06 16.73 17.34
N GLN A 69 -0.07 16.10 16.15
CA GLN A 69 -0.26 14.67 15.95
C GLN A 69 0.63 14.18 14.80
N SER A 70 0.82 12.87 14.72
CA SER A 70 1.34 12.24 13.52
C SER A 70 0.26 12.07 12.46
N GLY A 71 0.65 11.94 11.19
CA GLY A 71 -0.30 11.65 10.12
C GLY A 71 -1.08 10.34 10.33
N PRO A 72 -0.41 9.21 10.68
CA PRO A 72 -1.10 7.95 10.99
C PRO A 72 -2.08 8.03 12.16
N GLU A 73 -1.76 8.77 13.22
CA GLU A 73 -2.63 8.98 14.36
C GLU A 73 -3.88 9.79 13.98
N TRP A 74 -3.69 10.92 13.31
CA TRP A 74 -4.79 11.74 12.81
C TRP A 74 -5.72 10.95 11.88
N LEU A 75 -5.12 10.19 10.94
CA LEU A 75 -5.88 9.35 10.02
C LEU A 75 -6.72 8.30 10.78
N SER A 76 -6.12 7.66 11.78
CA SER A 76 -6.80 6.68 12.63
C SER A 76 -8.04 7.27 13.31
N GLU A 77 -7.90 8.46 13.88
CA GLU A 77 -8.96 9.11 14.67
C GLU A 77 -10.08 9.70 13.80
N HIS A 78 -9.70 10.35 12.70
CA HIS A 78 -10.63 11.17 11.92
C HIS A 78 -11.18 10.47 10.66
N VAL A 79 -10.48 9.45 10.14
CA VAL A 79 -10.86 8.78 8.89
C VAL A 79 -11.16 7.30 9.09
N LEU A 80 -10.30 6.56 9.80
CA LEU A 80 -10.41 5.10 9.90
C LEU A 80 -11.39 4.65 10.98
N ARG A 81 -11.60 5.46 11.98
CA ARG A 81 -12.48 5.13 13.12
C ARG A 81 -13.89 4.80 12.65
N GLY A 82 -14.38 3.61 13.04
CA GLY A 82 -15.70 3.13 12.65
C GLY A 82 -15.79 2.56 11.24
N ARG A 83 -14.71 2.52 10.48
CA ARG A 83 -14.62 1.87 9.17
C ARG A 83 -14.01 0.47 9.27
N TRP A 84 -14.29 -0.34 8.28
CA TRP A 84 -13.60 -1.61 8.05
C TRP A 84 -12.31 -1.35 7.28
N VAL A 85 -11.19 -1.40 7.96
CA VAL A 85 -9.88 -1.13 7.36
C VAL A 85 -9.30 -2.41 6.76
N LEU A 86 -8.94 -2.33 5.47
CA LEU A 86 -8.22 -3.37 4.73
C LEU A 86 -6.79 -2.87 4.51
N ALA A 87 -5.84 -3.41 5.28
CA ALA A 87 -4.45 -3.00 5.22
C ALA A 87 -3.60 -3.98 4.41
N VAL A 88 -2.69 -3.44 3.61
CA VAL A 88 -1.72 -4.20 2.82
C VAL A 88 -0.32 -3.85 3.26
N ALA A 89 0.36 -4.80 3.90
CA ALA A 89 1.72 -4.70 4.41
C ALA A 89 2.68 -5.63 3.65
N GLY A 90 3.96 -5.56 3.99
CA GLY A 90 5.03 -6.39 3.45
C GLY A 90 6.14 -5.57 2.81
N THR A 91 7.27 -6.18 2.52
CA THR A 91 8.43 -5.47 1.94
C THR A 91 8.12 -4.98 0.52
N HIS A 92 7.53 -5.83 -0.31
CA HIS A 92 7.27 -5.54 -1.72
C HIS A 92 5.79 -5.72 -2.08
N GLY A 93 5.35 -5.02 -3.14
CA GLY A 93 4.02 -5.17 -3.72
C GLY A 93 2.90 -4.45 -2.98
N LYS A 94 3.14 -3.78 -1.85
CA LYS A 94 2.14 -3.04 -1.07
C LYS A 94 1.25 -2.15 -1.94
N THR A 95 1.86 -1.20 -2.65
CA THR A 95 1.18 -0.22 -3.52
C THR A 95 0.33 -0.89 -4.59
N THR A 96 0.90 -1.88 -5.27
CA THR A 96 0.19 -2.60 -6.36
C THR A 96 -1.00 -3.38 -5.81
N THR A 97 -0.82 -4.12 -4.72
CA THR A 97 -1.89 -4.91 -4.09
C THR A 97 -2.99 -4.01 -3.52
N ALA A 98 -2.63 -2.91 -2.83
CA ALA A 98 -3.61 -1.95 -2.32
C ALA A 98 -4.39 -1.28 -3.47
N SER A 99 -3.72 -0.98 -4.60
CA SER A 99 -4.37 -0.42 -5.79
C SER A 99 -5.33 -1.41 -6.44
N MET A 100 -4.93 -2.68 -6.59
CA MET A 100 -5.79 -3.75 -7.08
C MET A 100 -7.01 -3.94 -6.17
N LEU A 101 -6.81 -3.97 -4.86
CA LEU A 101 -7.88 -4.12 -3.88
C LEU A 101 -8.86 -2.96 -3.94
N ALA A 102 -8.39 -1.73 -3.94
CA ALA A 102 -9.24 -0.55 -4.06
C ALA A 102 -10.04 -0.56 -5.39
N TRP A 103 -9.41 -0.98 -6.48
CA TRP A 103 -10.08 -1.13 -7.78
C TRP A 103 -11.14 -2.22 -7.77
N ILE A 104 -10.85 -3.40 -7.21
CA ILE A 104 -11.83 -4.49 -7.07
C ILE A 104 -13.06 -4.01 -6.30
N LEU A 105 -12.88 -3.32 -5.16
CA LEU A 105 -13.98 -2.81 -4.36
C LEU A 105 -14.80 -1.77 -5.13
N SER A 106 -14.14 -0.88 -5.86
CA SER A 106 -14.82 0.12 -6.70
C SER A 106 -15.60 -0.53 -7.84
N TYR A 107 -15.01 -1.51 -8.52
CA TYR A 107 -15.67 -2.28 -9.59
C TYR A 107 -16.89 -3.05 -9.07
N ALA A 108 -16.83 -3.54 -7.84
CA ALA A 108 -17.94 -4.20 -7.17
C ALA A 108 -19.03 -3.22 -6.68
N GLY A 109 -18.91 -1.91 -6.94
CA GLY A 109 -19.86 -0.89 -6.50
C GLY A 109 -19.70 -0.52 -5.03
N LEU A 110 -18.64 -0.95 -4.37
CA LEU A 110 -18.31 -0.54 -3.02
C LEU A 110 -17.40 0.70 -3.10
N GLU A 111 -17.97 1.86 -2.84
CA GLU A 111 -17.27 3.16 -2.88
C GLU A 111 -16.29 3.33 -1.70
N ALA A 112 -15.32 2.39 -1.61
CA ALA A 112 -14.32 2.37 -0.56
C ALA A 112 -13.42 3.61 -0.60
N GLY A 113 -13.06 4.12 0.57
CA GLY A 113 -11.96 5.06 0.70
C GLY A 113 -10.62 4.35 0.53
N TYR A 114 -9.58 5.11 0.22
CA TYR A 114 -8.22 4.55 0.15
C TYR A 114 -7.14 5.61 0.39
N LEU A 115 -5.99 5.15 0.89
CA LEU A 115 -4.73 5.89 0.92
C LEU A 115 -3.60 4.95 0.47
N ILE A 116 -2.98 5.27 -0.65
CA ILE A 116 -2.00 4.43 -1.35
C ILE A 116 -0.78 5.29 -1.68
N GLY A 117 0.43 4.75 -1.45
CA GLY A 117 1.70 5.45 -1.68
C GLY A 117 2.10 5.66 -3.14
N GLY A 118 1.20 5.36 -4.08
CA GLY A 118 1.36 5.61 -5.51
C GLY A 118 0.07 6.11 -6.14
N VAL A 119 0.07 6.35 -7.44
CA VAL A 119 -1.10 6.83 -8.18
C VAL A 119 -1.65 5.68 -9.04
N PRO A 120 -2.73 4.99 -8.60
CA PRO A 120 -3.37 3.97 -9.43
C PRO A 120 -3.97 4.62 -10.69
N SER A 121 -3.66 4.08 -11.86
CA SER A 121 -4.07 4.68 -13.14
C SER A 121 -5.59 4.67 -13.33
N ASN A 122 -6.29 3.72 -12.73
CA ASN A 122 -7.76 3.67 -12.76
C ASN A 122 -8.43 4.84 -12.02
N PHE A 123 -7.73 5.48 -11.08
CA PHE A 123 -8.29 6.57 -10.25
C PHE A 123 -7.66 7.93 -10.52
N GLY A 124 -6.39 7.96 -10.94
CA GLY A 124 -5.64 9.19 -11.18
C GLY A 124 -5.22 9.96 -9.91
N GLN A 125 -5.54 9.44 -8.72
CA GLN A 125 -5.22 10.05 -7.42
C GLN A 125 -4.80 9.00 -6.41
N SER A 126 -4.00 9.40 -5.42
CA SER A 126 -3.43 8.50 -4.39
C SER A 126 -4.32 8.30 -3.17
N ALA A 127 -5.31 9.17 -2.97
CA ALA A 127 -6.20 9.13 -1.83
C ALA A 127 -7.64 9.50 -2.21
N ARG A 128 -8.61 8.91 -1.51
CA ARG A 128 -10.02 9.21 -1.61
C ARG A 128 -10.70 8.88 -0.28
N LEU A 129 -11.55 9.77 0.24
CA LEU A 129 -12.29 9.52 1.47
C LEU A 129 -13.28 8.36 1.32
N GLY A 130 -13.96 8.25 0.17
CA GLY A 130 -14.99 7.25 -0.09
C GLY A 130 -16.24 7.44 0.76
N SER A 131 -17.34 6.85 0.34
CA SER A 131 -18.65 6.91 1.03
C SER A 131 -19.03 5.61 1.77
N ALA A 132 -18.38 4.50 1.43
CA ALA A 132 -18.61 3.18 2.03
C ALA A 132 -17.91 3.02 3.39
N PRO A 133 -18.34 2.03 4.20
CA PRO A 133 -17.68 1.72 5.47
C PRO A 133 -16.28 1.12 5.31
N TYR A 134 -15.82 0.85 4.09
CA TYR A 134 -14.53 0.23 3.78
C TYR A 134 -13.45 1.27 3.51
N PHE A 135 -12.22 0.99 3.98
CA PHE A 135 -11.06 1.81 3.68
C PHE A 135 -9.83 0.94 3.41
N VAL A 136 -9.23 1.10 2.23
CA VAL A 136 -8.00 0.40 1.83
C VAL A 136 -6.80 1.26 2.16
N ILE A 137 -5.81 0.70 2.87
CA ILE A 137 -4.60 1.43 3.22
C ILE A 137 -3.33 0.63 2.93
N GLU A 138 -2.37 1.29 2.32
CA GLU A 138 -1.01 0.80 2.24
C GLU A 138 -0.35 0.94 3.61
N ALA A 139 0.06 -0.19 4.20
CA ALA A 139 0.56 -0.27 5.56
C ALA A 139 2.10 -0.37 5.55
N ASP A 140 2.72 0.80 5.71
CA ASP A 140 4.16 0.98 5.65
C ASP A 140 4.82 0.75 7.01
N GLU A 141 6.00 0.13 7.00
CA GLU A 141 6.78 -0.24 8.19
C GLU A 141 7.62 0.89 8.79
N TYR A 142 7.76 2.02 8.09
CA TYR A 142 8.49 3.18 8.61
C TYR A 142 7.92 3.71 9.93
N ASP A 143 8.77 4.34 10.74
CA ASP A 143 8.36 5.00 11.97
C ASP A 143 7.34 6.12 11.73
N THR A 144 6.53 6.39 12.74
CA THR A 144 5.36 7.26 12.65
C THR A 144 5.76 8.74 12.62
N ALA A 145 6.62 9.16 13.57
CA ALA A 145 7.11 10.53 13.73
C ALA A 145 8.35 10.55 14.63
N PHE A 146 8.99 11.72 14.80
CA PHE A 146 10.13 11.83 15.69
C PHE A 146 9.79 11.52 17.17
N PHE A 147 8.56 11.76 17.58
CA PHE A 147 8.04 11.51 18.92
C PHE A 147 7.34 10.15 19.07
N ASP A 148 7.08 9.42 17.99
CA ASP A 148 6.53 8.07 17.99
C ASP A 148 7.33 7.17 17.03
N LYS A 149 8.17 6.30 17.61
CA LYS A 149 9.06 5.41 16.87
C LYS A 149 8.44 4.06 16.51
N ARG A 150 7.15 3.86 16.80
CA ARG A 150 6.41 2.69 16.30
C ARG A 150 6.18 2.83 14.79
N SER A 151 6.09 1.70 14.09
CA SER A 151 5.73 1.72 12.67
C SER A 151 4.34 2.32 12.45
N LYS A 152 4.15 3.07 11.36
CA LYS A 152 2.90 3.76 11.00
C LYS A 152 1.67 2.86 11.06
N PHE A 153 1.82 1.63 10.63
CA PHE A 153 0.72 0.69 10.48
C PHE A 153 0.07 0.26 11.81
N VAL A 154 0.72 0.44 12.98
CA VAL A 154 0.11 0.08 14.27
C VAL A 154 -1.09 0.96 14.63
N HIS A 155 -1.17 2.14 14.00
CA HIS A 155 -2.28 3.07 14.17
C HIS A 155 -3.53 2.70 13.34
N TYR A 156 -3.42 1.79 12.35
CA TYR A 156 -4.50 1.56 11.38
C TYR A 156 -5.56 0.58 11.84
N HIS A 157 -5.28 -0.28 12.82
CA HIS A 157 -6.21 -1.25 13.43
C HIS A 157 -7.05 -2.03 12.39
N PRO A 158 -6.43 -2.74 11.43
CA PRO A 158 -7.15 -3.34 10.33
C PRO A 158 -8.01 -4.54 10.77
N GLN A 159 -9.19 -4.69 10.15
CA GLN A 159 -10.01 -5.90 10.25
C GLN A 159 -9.61 -6.95 9.20
N THR A 160 -9.05 -6.50 8.08
CA THR A 160 -8.47 -7.34 7.04
C THR A 160 -7.02 -6.93 6.86
N LEU A 161 -6.09 -7.86 7.12
CA LEU A 161 -4.66 -7.62 6.97
C LEU A 161 -4.07 -8.59 5.95
N VAL A 162 -3.47 -8.06 4.90
CA VAL A 162 -2.60 -8.80 3.98
C VAL A 162 -1.15 -8.46 4.30
N ILE A 163 -0.28 -9.47 4.37
CA ILE A 163 1.17 -9.29 4.38
C ILE A 163 1.74 -10.07 3.19
N ASN A 164 2.15 -9.36 2.15
CA ASN A 164 2.54 -9.95 0.86
C ASN A 164 3.79 -10.82 0.95
N ASN A 165 4.80 -10.33 1.66
CA ASN A 165 6.10 -10.95 1.82
C ASN A 165 6.86 -10.27 2.97
N LEU A 166 8.01 -10.82 3.34
CA LEU A 166 8.87 -10.22 4.34
C LEU A 166 10.32 -10.56 4.04
N GLU A 167 11.12 -9.54 3.73
CA GLU A 167 12.56 -9.61 3.52
C GLU A 167 13.24 -8.53 4.37
N PHE A 168 14.56 -8.65 4.55
CA PHE A 168 15.32 -7.57 5.19
C PHE A 168 15.44 -6.39 4.22
N ASP A 169 14.89 -5.26 4.61
CA ASP A 169 14.93 -3.99 3.89
C ASP A 169 15.02 -2.85 4.91
N HIS A 170 15.21 -1.62 4.45
CA HIS A 170 15.29 -0.43 5.30
C HIS A 170 16.37 -0.53 6.38
N ALA A 171 17.63 -0.82 5.96
CA ALA A 171 18.79 -0.91 6.85
C ALA A 171 19.12 0.41 7.58
N ASP A 172 18.47 1.51 7.21
CA ASP A 172 18.54 2.80 7.88
C ASP A 172 17.74 2.85 9.20
N ILE A 173 16.74 1.96 9.36
CA ILE A 173 15.87 1.92 10.55
C ILE A 173 15.78 0.54 11.21
N PHE A 174 16.20 -0.52 10.55
CA PHE A 174 16.18 -1.89 11.08
C PHE A 174 17.55 -2.54 11.02
N ASP A 175 17.98 -3.14 12.13
CA ASP A 175 19.28 -3.81 12.22
C ASP A 175 19.28 -5.17 11.51
N ASP A 176 18.14 -5.88 11.54
CA ASP A 176 18.01 -7.23 11.00
C ASP A 176 16.54 -7.60 10.65
N LEU A 177 16.36 -8.75 10.03
CA LEU A 177 15.03 -9.29 9.70
C LEU A 177 14.17 -9.48 10.96
N ALA A 178 14.77 -9.86 12.09
CA ALA A 178 14.02 -10.07 13.33
C ALA A 178 13.44 -8.76 13.87
N ALA A 179 14.10 -7.63 13.64
CA ALA A 179 13.55 -6.31 13.96
C ALA A 179 12.28 -6.02 13.15
N ILE A 180 12.30 -6.28 11.84
CA ILE A 180 11.12 -6.11 10.98
C ILE A 180 10.01 -7.09 11.38
N GLN A 181 10.34 -8.35 11.68
CA GLN A 181 9.38 -9.36 12.16
C GLN A 181 8.67 -8.91 13.45
N ARG A 182 9.39 -8.28 14.39
CA ARG A 182 8.78 -7.71 15.60
C ARG A 182 7.79 -6.60 15.26
N GLN A 183 8.10 -5.73 14.32
CA GLN A 183 7.15 -4.69 13.89
C GLN A 183 5.91 -5.28 13.21
N MET A 184 6.09 -6.27 12.30
CA MET A 184 4.95 -6.97 11.70
C MET A 184 4.09 -7.69 12.75
N HIS A 185 4.71 -8.25 13.79
CA HIS A 185 3.95 -8.82 14.91
C HIS A 185 3.19 -7.75 15.69
N HIS A 186 3.74 -6.53 15.87
CA HIS A 186 2.99 -5.42 16.46
C HIS A 186 1.74 -5.07 15.64
N LEU A 187 1.83 -5.10 14.30
CA LEU A 187 0.66 -4.91 13.43
C LEU A 187 -0.35 -6.05 13.61
N ILE A 188 0.06 -7.33 13.58
CA ILE A 188 -0.84 -8.48 13.76
C ILE A 188 -1.60 -8.38 15.09
N ARG A 189 -0.96 -7.92 16.16
CA ARG A 189 -1.59 -7.71 17.48
C ARG A 189 -2.71 -6.67 17.48
N THR A 190 -2.77 -5.79 16.48
CA THR A 190 -3.84 -4.78 16.35
C THR A 190 -5.06 -5.31 15.60
N VAL A 191 -4.95 -6.46 14.94
CA VAL A 191 -6.06 -7.10 14.23
C VAL A 191 -7.03 -7.74 15.24
N PRO A 192 -8.32 -7.39 15.23
CA PRO A 192 -9.28 -7.95 16.17
C PRO A 192 -9.52 -9.44 15.93
N ALA A 193 -9.96 -10.18 16.94
CA ALA A 193 -10.23 -11.62 16.83
C ALA A 193 -11.26 -11.98 15.72
N LYS A 194 -12.15 -11.04 15.38
CA LYS A 194 -13.10 -11.17 14.27
C LYS A 194 -12.50 -10.84 12.90
N GLY A 195 -11.28 -10.32 12.89
CA GLY A 195 -10.56 -9.97 11.66
C GLY A 195 -9.86 -11.17 11.05
N GLN A 196 -9.18 -10.91 9.94
CA GLN A 196 -8.45 -11.93 9.20
C GLN A 196 -7.07 -11.45 8.80
N VAL A 197 -6.08 -12.30 8.99
CA VAL A 197 -4.69 -12.14 8.55
C VAL A 197 -4.43 -13.08 7.39
N MET A 198 -3.95 -12.56 6.28
CA MET A 198 -3.70 -13.30 5.04
C MET A 198 -2.22 -13.19 4.67
N ILE A 199 -1.54 -14.32 4.55
CA ILE A 199 -0.11 -14.37 4.26
C ILE A 199 0.22 -15.52 3.29
N PRO A 200 1.27 -15.40 2.46
CA PRO A 200 1.86 -16.57 1.83
C PRO A 200 2.54 -17.45 2.89
N ASN A 201 2.55 -18.77 2.65
CA ASN A 201 3.23 -19.73 3.54
C ASN A 201 4.75 -19.69 3.29
N ILE A 202 5.44 -18.74 3.91
CA ILE A 202 6.90 -18.58 3.81
C ILE A 202 7.53 -18.50 5.21
N PRO A 203 8.79 -18.97 5.39
CA PRO A 203 9.42 -19.05 6.71
C PRO A 203 9.45 -17.71 7.47
N ALA A 204 9.74 -16.61 6.77
CA ALA A 204 9.85 -15.29 7.40
C ALA A 204 8.53 -14.82 8.04
N LEU A 205 7.39 -15.10 7.39
CA LEU A 205 6.06 -14.75 7.93
C LEU A 205 5.54 -15.78 8.93
N ASN A 206 5.84 -17.07 8.73
CA ASN A 206 5.51 -18.08 9.73
C ASN A 206 6.16 -17.79 11.08
N ALA A 207 7.42 -17.32 11.09
CA ALA A 207 8.09 -16.87 12.31
C ALA A 207 7.37 -15.69 13.00
N VAL A 208 6.72 -14.81 12.25
CA VAL A 208 5.89 -13.73 12.83
C VAL A 208 4.61 -14.30 13.44
N ILE A 209 3.95 -15.24 12.76
CA ILE A 209 2.75 -15.93 13.27
C ILE A 209 3.06 -16.73 14.54
N ASP A 210 4.23 -17.37 14.63
CA ASP A 210 4.68 -18.12 15.80
C ASP A 210 4.85 -17.23 17.06
N MET A 211 5.04 -15.92 16.89
CA MET A 211 5.03 -14.97 18.01
C MET A 211 3.62 -14.75 18.58
N GLY A 212 2.57 -15.15 17.85
CA GLY A 212 1.16 -15.09 18.22
C GLY A 212 0.29 -14.41 17.15
N CYS A 213 -0.87 -15.06 16.88
CA CYS A 213 -1.92 -14.51 16.04
C CYS A 213 -3.28 -14.86 16.67
N TRP A 214 -4.12 -13.88 16.93
CA TRP A 214 -5.40 -14.05 17.62
C TRP A 214 -6.60 -13.93 16.70
N SER A 215 -6.35 -13.62 15.43
CA SER A 215 -7.33 -13.49 14.37
C SER A 215 -7.36 -14.73 13.50
N THR A 216 -8.34 -14.85 12.62
CA THR A 216 -8.35 -15.92 11.62
C THR A 216 -7.14 -15.80 10.70
N LEU A 217 -6.33 -16.86 10.61
CA LEU A 217 -5.19 -16.92 9.69
C LEU A 217 -5.61 -17.66 8.42
N GLU A 218 -5.35 -17.05 7.26
CA GLU A 218 -5.55 -17.69 5.95
C GLU A 218 -4.25 -17.66 5.14
N TYR A 219 -3.80 -18.80 4.69
CA TYR A 219 -2.64 -18.90 3.81
C TYR A 219 -3.03 -18.67 2.35
N LEU A 220 -2.28 -17.82 1.65
CA LEU A 220 -2.46 -17.55 0.22
C LEU A 220 -1.71 -18.55 -0.67
N SER A 221 -0.79 -19.34 -0.10
CA SER A 221 -0.01 -20.33 -0.84
C SER A 221 0.34 -21.53 0.03
N GLY A 222 0.82 -22.62 -0.60
CA GLY A 222 1.19 -23.86 0.08
C GLY A 222 0.00 -24.82 0.30
N SER A 223 0.26 -25.94 0.96
CA SER A 223 -0.72 -27.03 1.12
C SER A 223 -1.92 -26.67 2.03
N GLN A 224 -1.80 -25.65 2.83
CA GLN A 224 -2.85 -25.17 3.73
C GLN A 224 -3.69 -24.04 3.11
N SER A 225 -3.35 -23.60 1.89
CA SER A 225 -4.08 -22.55 1.20
C SER A 225 -5.42 -23.07 0.68
N PRO A 226 -6.54 -22.35 0.93
CA PRO A 226 -7.80 -22.65 0.28
C PRO A 226 -7.85 -22.14 -1.17
N TRP A 227 -6.84 -21.40 -1.59
CA TRP A 227 -6.75 -20.76 -2.90
C TRP A 227 -6.06 -21.66 -3.91
N GLN A 228 -6.56 -21.65 -5.14
CA GLN A 228 -5.98 -22.35 -6.28
C GLN A 228 -5.67 -21.35 -7.38
N VAL A 229 -4.45 -21.43 -7.92
CA VAL A 229 -4.05 -20.68 -9.11
C VAL A 229 -3.62 -21.69 -10.16
N SER A 230 -4.15 -21.55 -11.37
CA SER A 230 -3.94 -22.49 -12.47
C SER A 230 -4.04 -21.81 -13.85
N LEU A 231 -3.90 -22.58 -14.93
CA LEU A 231 -4.01 -22.10 -16.32
C LEU A 231 -3.15 -20.85 -16.61
N GLU A 232 -1.94 -20.84 -16.07
CA GLU A 232 -1.03 -19.71 -16.16
C GLU A 232 -0.29 -19.65 -17.51
N THR A 233 -0.22 -18.45 -18.09
CA THR A 233 0.73 -18.17 -19.18
C THR A 233 2.15 -18.06 -18.66
N VAL A 234 3.17 -18.26 -19.50
CA VAL A 234 4.58 -18.21 -19.12
C VAL A 234 4.98 -16.88 -18.48
N ASP A 235 4.40 -15.78 -18.97
CA ASP A 235 4.64 -14.43 -18.46
C ASP A 235 3.63 -13.98 -17.37
N GLN A 236 2.73 -14.89 -16.96
CA GLN A 236 1.70 -14.63 -15.93
C GLN A 236 0.71 -13.50 -16.30
N SER A 237 0.57 -13.19 -17.61
CA SER A 237 -0.42 -12.22 -18.07
C SER A 237 -1.84 -12.80 -18.13
N SER A 238 -1.98 -14.11 -17.93
CA SER A 238 -3.28 -14.77 -17.79
C SER A 238 -3.16 -15.94 -16.82
N PHE A 239 -4.12 -16.09 -15.90
CA PHE A 239 -4.22 -17.15 -14.92
C PHE A 239 -5.65 -17.30 -14.40
N TYR A 240 -6.00 -18.48 -13.93
CA TYR A 240 -7.27 -18.74 -13.26
C TYR A 240 -7.05 -18.78 -11.74
N VAL A 241 -7.92 -18.12 -10.98
CA VAL A 241 -7.91 -18.13 -9.51
C VAL A 241 -9.25 -18.65 -8.99
N ALA A 242 -9.21 -19.49 -7.95
CA ALA A 242 -10.42 -20.05 -7.34
C ALA A 242 -10.26 -20.24 -5.81
N LYS A 243 -11.41 -20.20 -5.13
CA LYS A 243 -11.60 -20.63 -3.74
C LYS A 243 -12.89 -21.43 -3.63
N GLY A 244 -12.78 -22.75 -3.40
CA GLY A 244 -13.94 -23.65 -3.48
C GLY A 244 -14.54 -23.65 -4.90
N ASP A 245 -15.85 -23.43 -4.99
CA ASP A 245 -16.59 -23.42 -6.26
C ASP A 245 -16.62 -22.04 -6.95
N ASP A 246 -16.12 -20.97 -6.30
CA ASP A 246 -16.06 -19.63 -6.89
C ASP A 246 -14.68 -19.38 -7.49
N GLY A 247 -14.65 -18.93 -8.74
CA GLY A 247 -13.39 -18.67 -9.42
C GLY A 247 -13.56 -17.83 -10.68
N GLY A 248 -12.44 -17.32 -11.19
CA GLY A 248 -12.45 -16.46 -12.37
C GLY A 248 -11.09 -16.43 -13.07
N GLN A 249 -11.14 -16.12 -14.37
CA GLN A 249 -9.96 -15.90 -15.20
C GLN A 249 -9.54 -14.45 -15.11
N VAL A 250 -8.28 -14.22 -14.80
CA VAL A 250 -7.63 -12.91 -14.95
C VAL A 250 -6.85 -12.91 -16.26
N GLN A 251 -7.07 -11.88 -17.06
CA GLN A 251 -6.30 -11.62 -18.28
C GLN A 251 -6.03 -10.12 -18.38
N TRP A 252 -4.77 -9.74 -18.29
CA TRP A 252 -4.36 -8.34 -18.15
C TRP A 252 -3.07 -7.99 -18.90
N THR A 253 -2.69 -6.73 -18.83
CA THR A 253 -1.44 -6.22 -19.44
C THR A 253 -0.22 -6.39 -18.56
N LEU A 254 -0.39 -6.72 -17.28
CA LEU A 254 0.71 -6.95 -16.35
C LEU A 254 1.40 -8.29 -16.62
N CYS A 255 2.58 -8.49 -16.04
CA CYS A 255 3.33 -9.72 -16.15
C CYS A 255 4.10 -10.02 -14.85
N GLY A 256 4.53 -11.28 -14.73
CA GLY A 256 5.35 -11.77 -13.63
C GLY A 256 4.56 -12.36 -12.47
N ALA A 257 5.15 -13.39 -11.85
CA ALA A 257 4.55 -14.11 -10.73
C ALA A 257 4.22 -13.18 -9.55
N HIS A 258 5.08 -12.17 -9.30
CA HIS A 258 4.82 -11.19 -8.24
C HIS A 258 3.51 -10.42 -8.43
N ASN A 259 3.12 -10.07 -9.67
CA ASN A 259 1.84 -9.40 -9.94
C ASN A 259 0.66 -10.37 -9.78
N ARG A 260 0.82 -11.64 -10.20
CA ARG A 260 -0.17 -12.70 -9.92
C ARG A 260 -0.38 -12.88 -8.42
N ASP A 261 0.69 -12.92 -7.63
CA ASP A 261 0.61 -13.08 -6.18
C ASP A 261 -0.02 -11.85 -5.51
N ASN A 262 0.30 -10.64 -5.98
CA ASN A 262 -0.38 -9.40 -5.56
C ASN A 262 -1.89 -9.44 -5.88
N ALA A 263 -2.26 -9.97 -7.05
CA ALA A 263 -3.66 -10.13 -7.45
C ALA A 263 -4.39 -11.12 -6.52
N LEU A 264 -3.77 -12.28 -6.24
CA LEU A 264 -4.35 -13.26 -5.33
C LEU A 264 -4.60 -12.65 -3.95
N ALA A 265 -3.64 -11.90 -3.43
CA ALA A 265 -3.76 -11.21 -2.14
C ALA A 265 -4.90 -10.17 -2.14
N ALA A 266 -5.02 -9.37 -3.21
CA ALA A 266 -6.09 -8.40 -3.37
C ALA A 266 -7.48 -9.07 -3.50
N ILE A 267 -7.58 -10.15 -4.28
CA ILE A 267 -8.80 -10.95 -4.42
C ILE A 267 -9.20 -11.54 -3.06
N ALA A 268 -8.25 -12.11 -2.32
CA ALA A 268 -8.52 -12.70 -1.00
C ALA A 268 -9.04 -11.65 0.00
N ALA A 269 -8.43 -10.47 0.03
CA ALA A 269 -8.88 -9.37 0.88
C ALA A 269 -10.27 -8.86 0.48
N ALA A 270 -10.56 -8.73 -0.81
CA ALA A 270 -11.89 -8.35 -1.30
C ALA A 270 -12.94 -9.43 -1.00
N HIS A 271 -12.58 -10.71 -1.10
CA HIS A 271 -13.46 -11.82 -0.75
C HIS A 271 -13.85 -11.80 0.73
N HIS A 272 -12.97 -11.40 1.62
CA HIS A 272 -13.27 -11.26 3.06
C HIS A 272 -14.38 -10.24 3.35
N VAL A 273 -14.57 -9.25 2.48
CA VAL A 273 -15.63 -8.25 2.58
C VAL A 273 -16.81 -8.50 1.61
N GLY A 274 -16.91 -9.72 1.08
CA GLY A 274 -18.07 -10.22 0.36
C GLY A 274 -18.04 -10.07 -1.17
N VAL A 275 -16.92 -9.65 -1.76
CA VAL A 275 -16.77 -9.66 -3.24
C VAL A 275 -16.47 -11.09 -3.69
N SER A 276 -17.20 -11.61 -4.68
CA SER A 276 -16.93 -12.95 -5.22
C SER A 276 -15.57 -13.00 -5.94
N VAL A 277 -14.95 -14.18 -5.99
CA VAL A 277 -13.67 -14.39 -6.71
C VAL A 277 -13.85 -14.09 -8.20
N SER A 278 -14.97 -14.54 -8.79
CA SER A 278 -15.30 -14.27 -10.19
C SER A 278 -15.42 -12.77 -10.50
N GLN A 279 -16.07 -11.99 -9.62
CA GLN A 279 -16.20 -10.55 -9.77
C GLN A 279 -14.85 -9.83 -9.61
N ALA A 280 -14.05 -10.23 -8.61
CA ALA A 280 -12.72 -9.68 -8.38
C ALA A 280 -11.78 -9.98 -9.57
N ALA A 281 -11.83 -11.18 -10.14
CA ALA A 281 -11.06 -11.53 -11.33
C ALA A 281 -11.46 -10.69 -12.55
N ALA A 282 -12.77 -10.49 -12.76
CA ALA A 282 -13.27 -9.62 -13.83
C ALA A 282 -12.77 -8.18 -13.66
N ALA A 283 -12.80 -7.63 -12.44
CA ALA A 283 -12.26 -6.30 -12.14
C ALA A 283 -10.77 -6.19 -12.53
N LEU A 284 -9.98 -7.21 -12.25
CA LEU A 284 -8.54 -7.19 -12.55
C LEU A 284 -8.23 -7.27 -14.05
N CYS A 285 -9.13 -7.77 -14.89
CA CYS A 285 -8.98 -7.67 -16.33
C CYS A 285 -8.98 -6.21 -16.85
N GLU A 286 -9.59 -5.29 -16.08
CA GLU A 286 -9.67 -3.86 -16.39
C GLU A 286 -8.71 -3.02 -15.54
N PHE A 287 -7.82 -3.64 -14.78
CA PHE A 287 -6.85 -2.93 -13.94
C PHE A 287 -5.72 -2.31 -14.78
N ALA A 288 -5.60 -1.00 -14.72
CA ALA A 288 -4.69 -0.20 -15.57
C ALA A 288 -3.29 0.01 -14.95
N SER A 289 -2.93 -0.75 -13.92
CA SER A 289 -1.66 -0.65 -13.18
C SER A 289 -1.54 0.62 -12.31
N VAL A 290 -0.34 0.87 -11.85
CA VAL A 290 0.05 2.03 -11.04
C VAL A 290 1.17 2.76 -11.76
N LYS A 291 1.20 4.08 -11.70
CA LYS A 291 2.30 4.86 -12.26
C LYS A 291 3.65 4.38 -11.74
N ARG A 292 4.65 4.33 -12.62
CA ARG A 292 6.00 3.84 -12.31
C ARG A 292 6.06 2.38 -11.83
N ARG A 293 5.09 1.53 -12.20
CA ARG A 293 5.11 0.07 -11.98
C ARG A 293 5.01 -0.61 -13.34
N MET A 294 6.17 -0.83 -13.98
CA MET A 294 6.27 -1.28 -15.38
C MET A 294 5.39 -0.43 -16.32
N GLU A 295 5.36 0.87 -16.06
CA GLU A 295 4.63 1.83 -16.85
C GLU A 295 5.27 1.95 -18.24
N ARG A 296 4.48 1.68 -19.28
CA ARG A 296 4.97 1.83 -20.65
C ARG A 296 4.98 3.32 -21.04
N LEU A 297 6.16 3.89 -21.16
CA LEU A 297 6.33 5.30 -21.53
C LEU A 297 6.25 5.53 -23.03
N ALA A 298 6.88 4.65 -23.83
CA ALA A 298 6.96 4.82 -25.27
C ALA A 298 7.17 3.48 -26.01
N CYS A 299 6.89 3.50 -27.32
CA CYS A 299 7.32 2.46 -28.24
C CYS A 299 7.81 3.16 -29.51
N ILE A 300 9.12 3.11 -29.79
CA ILE A 300 9.78 3.80 -30.89
C ILE A 300 10.62 2.77 -31.65
N ASP A 301 10.36 2.61 -32.94
CA ASP A 301 11.06 1.67 -33.85
C ASP A 301 11.12 0.23 -33.28
N GLY A 302 10.05 -0.22 -32.64
CA GLY A 302 9.97 -1.55 -32.03
C GLY A 302 10.67 -1.70 -30.68
N ILE A 303 11.26 -0.62 -30.15
CA ILE A 303 11.84 -0.55 -28.79
C ILE A 303 10.77 0.00 -27.84
N THR A 304 10.39 -0.79 -26.85
CA THR A 304 9.45 -0.35 -25.81
C THR A 304 10.22 0.07 -24.57
N VAL A 305 9.92 1.27 -24.07
CA VAL A 305 10.51 1.86 -22.86
C VAL A 305 9.53 1.75 -21.72
N TYR A 306 10.01 1.26 -20.60
CA TYR A 306 9.24 1.12 -19.35
C TYR A 306 9.88 1.91 -18.22
N ASP A 307 9.07 2.50 -17.35
CA ASP A 307 9.49 3.05 -16.04
C ASP A 307 9.03 2.10 -14.92
N ASP A 308 9.97 1.75 -14.02
CA ASP A 308 9.67 0.90 -12.86
C ASP A 308 10.38 1.44 -11.61
N PHE A 309 9.66 1.44 -10.50
CA PHE A 309 10.15 1.94 -9.22
C PHE A 309 11.00 0.93 -8.44
N ALA A 310 11.23 -0.27 -8.97
CA ALA A 310 12.02 -1.30 -8.30
C ALA A 310 13.43 -0.78 -7.97
N HIS A 311 13.78 -0.81 -6.69
CA HIS A 311 15.07 -0.35 -6.17
C HIS A 311 15.73 -1.40 -5.25
N HIS A 312 15.00 -2.44 -4.85
CA HIS A 312 15.54 -3.58 -4.10
C HIS A 312 15.97 -4.70 -5.06
N PRO A 313 17.09 -5.43 -4.79
CA PRO A 313 17.60 -6.48 -5.68
C PRO A 313 16.55 -7.55 -6.03
N SER A 314 15.74 -8.00 -5.07
CA SER A 314 14.67 -8.99 -5.30
C SER A 314 13.59 -8.43 -6.24
N ALA A 315 13.17 -7.19 -6.07
CA ALA A 315 12.19 -6.54 -6.93
C ALA A 315 12.72 -6.36 -8.36
N ILE A 316 13.94 -5.88 -8.53
CA ILE A 316 14.61 -5.76 -9.85
C ILE A 316 14.68 -7.11 -10.54
N LYS A 317 15.13 -8.16 -9.82
CA LYS A 317 15.24 -9.52 -10.34
C LYS A 317 13.90 -10.05 -10.84
N THR A 318 12.83 -9.88 -10.08
CA THR A 318 11.49 -10.36 -10.45
C THR A 318 10.90 -9.59 -11.63
N THR A 319 11.09 -8.28 -11.69
CA THR A 319 10.67 -7.42 -12.81
C THR A 319 11.39 -7.82 -14.10
N LEU A 320 12.73 -7.99 -14.05
CA LEU A 320 13.51 -8.41 -15.23
C LEU A 320 13.15 -9.83 -15.69
N ALA A 321 12.89 -10.76 -14.77
CA ALA A 321 12.43 -12.10 -15.10
C ALA A 321 11.06 -12.08 -15.82
N ALA A 322 10.13 -11.27 -15.33
CA ALA A 322 8.82 -11.08 -15.94
C ALA A 322 8.93 -10.51 -17.37
N MET A 323 9.77 -9.50 -17.56
CA MET A 323 10.02 -8.93 -18.88
C MET A 323 10.71 -9.91 -19.81
N ARG A 324 11.63 -10.71 -19.32
CA ARG A 324 12.28 -11.76 -20.11
C ARG A 324 11.30 -12.83 -20.58
N ALA A 325 10.36 -13.23 -19.72
CA ALA A 325 9.31 -14.19 -20.07
C ALA A 325 8.37 -13.63 -21.16
N ARG A 326 8.07 -12.32 -21.10
CA ARG A 326 7.25 -11.62 -22.12
C ARG A 326 7.99 -11.43 -23.43
N CYS A 327 9.26 -11.03 -23.39
CA CYS A 327 10.11 -10.79 -24.56
C CYS A 327 10.78 -12.08 -25.06
N LYS A 328 10.02 -12.99 -25.66
CA LYS A 328 10.51 -14.31 -26.09
C LYS A 328 11.78 -14.25 -26.95
N ASN A 329 11.84 -13.35 -27.94
CA ASN A 329 12.93 -13.22 -28.93
C ASN A 329 13.62 -11.85 -28.90
N GLY A 330 13.21 -10.95 -28.03
CA GLY A 330 13.76 -9.62 -27.90
C GLY A 330 14.94 -9.55 -26.91
N ARG A 331 15.60 -8.40 -26.89
CA ARG A 331 16.60 -8.06 -25.84
C ARG A 331 15.89 -7.27 -24.74
N VAL A 332 16.22 -7.55 -23.50
CA VAL A 332 15.88 -6.74 -22.33
C VAL A 332 17.14 -6.01 -21.90
N ILE A 333 17.07 -4.70 -21.78
CA ILE A 333 18.15 -3.82 -21.34
C ILE A 333 17.63 -3.08 -20.11
N ALA A 334 18.35 -3.13 -19.00
CA ALA A 334 18.04 -2.45 -17.72
C ALA A 334 19.20 -1.55 -17.31
#